data_16204d45281f68a96107bf38ae0e98bc
#
_entry.id   16204d45281f68a96107bf38ae0e98bc
#
_cell.length_a   1.000
_cell.length_b   1.000
_cell.length_c   1.000
_cell.angle_alpha   90.00
_cell.angle_beta   90.00
_cell.angle_gamma   90.00
#
_symmetry.space_group_name_H-M   'P 1'
#
loop_
_entity.id
_entity.type
_entity.pdbx_description
1 polymer ?
#
loop_
_entity_poly.entity_id
_entity_poly.type
_entity_poly.pdbx_seq_one_letter_code
_entity_poly.pdbx_strand_id
1 'polypeptide(L)'
;MTRLRKLLPMALMLGVGLFVWRSGLFGALPTDRTVVFRLPVSYREVLKLELQVWDREELLKRAELSFTSGLVGEPSLAVPLAGGPHRAIANVWLRDEPTPRGFQQEFDPGTNETIVIEMKKP
;
A
#
# COMPACT_ATOMS: atom_id res chain seq x y z
N MET A 1 5.06 -5.64 35.73
CA MET A 1 4.02 -4.96 34.90
C MET A 1 4.29 -4.93 33.41
N THR A 2 5.53 -5.04 33.00
CA THR A 2 5.88 -5.16 31.57
C THR A 2 5.30 -6.41 30.90
N ARG A 3 5.05 -7.50 31.64
CA ARG A 3 4.41 -8.72 31.12
C ARG A 3 2.93 -8.52 30.77
N LEU A 4 2.21 -7.70 31.51
CA LEU A 4 0.82 -7.36 31.23
C LEU A 4 0.67 -6.54 29.95
N ARG A 5 1.61 -5.66 29.66
CA ARG A 5 1.62 -4.88 28.43
C ARG A 5 1.88 -5.73 27.18
N LYS A 6 2.59 -6.86 27.31
CA LYS A 6 2.84 -7.80 26.20
C LYS A 6 1.66 -8.75 25.96
N LEU A 7 0.91 -9.09 27.02
CA LEU A 7 -0.24 -10.00 26.92
C LEU A 7 -1.52 -9.31 26.50
N LEU A 8 -1.70 -8.04 26.85
CA LEU A 8 -2.88 -7.26 26.50
C LEU A 8 -3.10 -7.15 24.98
N PRO A 9 -2.09 -6.84 24.14
CA PRO A 9 -2.28 -6.81 22.69
C PRO A 9 -2.66 -8.17 22.11
N MET A 10 -2.10 -9.26 22.62
CA MET A 10 -2.45 -10.61 22.16
C MET A 10 -3.87 -11.00 22.54
N ALA A 11 -4.31 -10.69 23.76
CA ALA A 11 -5.68 -10.94 24.20
C ALA A 11 -6.68 -10.10 23.40
N LEU A 12 -6.36 -8.86 23.09
CA LEU A 12 -7.16 -7.99 22.25
C LEU A 12 -7.29 -8.53 20.82
N MET A 13 -6.20 -8.99 20.23
CA MET A 13 -6.22 -9.57 18.87
C MET A 13 -7.07 -10.84 18.82
N LEU A 14 -6.97 -11.70 19.81
CA LEU A 14 -7.79 -12.91 19.90
C LEU A 14 -9.26 -12.58 20.11
N GLY A 15 -9.57 -11.60 20.96
CA GLY A 15 -10.94 -11.15 21.21
C GLY A 15 -11.57 -10.53 19.95
N VAL A 16 -10.82 -9.68 19.25
CA VAL A 16 -11.29 -9.07 18.01
C VAL A 16 -11.46 -10.12 16.90
N GLY A 17 -10.54 -11.07 16.80
CA GLY A 17 -10.64 -12.17 15.84
C GLY A 17 -11.90 -13.02 16.06
N LEU A 18 -12.20 -13.38 17.30
CA LEU A 18 -13.42 -14.11 17.67
C LEU A 18 -14.68 -13.30 17.41
N PHE A 19 -14.66 -12.01 17.70
CA PHE A 19 -15.77 -11.11 17.45
C PHE A 19 -16.08 -10.99 15.96
N VAL A 20 -15.04 -10.78 15.14
CA VAL A 20 -15.16 -10.68 13.69
C VAL A 20 -15.70 -12.00 13.10
N TRP A 21 -15.21 -13.13 13.60
CA TRP A 21 -15.70 -14.44 13.17
C TRP A 21 -17.20 -14.62 13.45
N ARG A 22 -17.63 -14.26 14.66
CA ARG A 22 -19.04 -14.39 15.06
C ARG A 22 -19.98 -13.43 14.34
N SER A 23 -19.50 -12.25 13.98
CA SER A 23 -20.32 -11.24 13.32
C SER A 23 -20.37 -11.38 11.80
N GLY A 24 -19.65 -12.33 11.21
CA GLY A 24 -19.61 -12.53 9.76
C GLY A 24 -18.82 -11.46 9.01
N LEU A 25 -18.03 -10.65 9.72
CA LEU A 25 -17.18 -9.60 9.14
C LEU A 25 -15.83 -10.13 8.65
N PHE A 26 -15.76 -11.42 8.35
CA PHE A 26 -14.53 -12.08 7.93
C PHE A 26 -13.89 -11.44 6.69
N GLY A 27 -14.70 -10.90 5.77
CA GLY A 27 -14.22 -10.17 4.60
C GLY A 27 -13.57 -8.82 4.90
N ALA A 28 -13.67 -8.31 6.14
CA ALA A 28 -13.02 -7.07 6.56
C ALA A 28 -11.58 -7.26 7.05
N LEU A 29 -11.12 -8.52 7.22
CA LEU A 29 -9.76 -8.80 7.66
C LEU A 29 -8.75 -8.49 6.56
N PRO A 30 -7.55 -7.96 6.92
CA PRO A 30 -6.50 -7.74 5.94
C PRO A 30 -6.06 -9.07 5.30
N THR A 31 -6.02 -9.08 3.99
CA THR A 31 -5.48 -10.21 3.21
C THR A 31 -4.41 -9.70 2.27
N ASP A 32 -3.42 -10.54 1.97
CA ASP A 32 -2.36 -10.17 1.05
C ASP A 32 -2.92 -9.95 -0.34
N ARG A 33 -2.66 -8.76 -0.89
CA ARG A 33 -3.12 -8.36 -2.21
C ARG A 33 -1.98 -7.71 -2.97
N THR A 34 -2.06 -7.76 -4.29
CA THR A 34 -1.10 -7.10 -5.16
C THR A 34 -1.66 -5.76 -5.61
N VAL A 35 -0.94 -4.69 -5.32
CA VAL A 35 -1.28 -3.34 -5.76
C VAL A 35 -0.35 -2.96 -6.90
N VAL A 36 -0.92 -2.68 -8.08
CA VAL A 36 -0.18 -2.29 -9.28
C VAL A 36 -0.34 -0.79 -9.47
N PHE A 37 0.78 -0.08 -9.59
CA PHE A 37 0.80 1.36 -9.76
C PHE A 37 0.99 1.71 -11.24
N ARG A 38 0.00 2.36 -11.84
CA ARG A 38 0.09 2.86 -13.19
C ARG A 38 0.46 4.33 -13.15
N LEU A 39 1.71 4.63 -13.47
CA LEU A 39 2.27 5.97 -13.36
C LEU A 39 2.12 6.73 -14.67
N PRO A 40 1.68 8.01 -14.66
CA PRO A 40 1.54 8.83 -15.87
C PRO A 40 2.88 9.48 -16.27
N VAL A 41 3.94 8.68 -16.38
CA VAL A 41 5.28 9.13 -16.73
C VAL A 41 5.91 8.13 -17.70
N SER A 42 6.98 8.58 -18.38
CA SER A 42 7.77 7.66 -19.21
C SER A 42 8.60 6.75 -18.30
N TYR A 43 8.34 5.46 -18.34
CA TYR A 43 9.02 4.48 -17.48
C TYR A 43 10.52 4.39 -17.76
N ARG A 44 10.95 4.70 -18.98
CA ARG A 44 12.38 4.71 -19.33
C ARG A 44 13.18 5.80 -18.60
N GLU A 45 12.49 6.85 -18.18
CA GLU A 45 13.11 7.99 -17.51
C GLU A 45 13.14 7.84 -15.98
N VAL A 46 12.51 6.79 -15.43
CA VAL A 46 12.44 6.57 -13.99
C VAL A 46 13.77 6.04 -13.48
N LEU A 47 14.43 6.80 -12.60
CA LEU A 47 15.67 6.38 -11.95
C LEU A 47 15.43 5.79 -10.57
N LYS A 48 14.46 6.34 -9.85
CA LYS A 48 14.11 5.91 -8.49
C LYS A 48 12.62 6.06 -8.28
N LEU A 49 12.07 5.18 -7.48
CA LEU A 49 10.65 5.14 -7.19
C LEU A 49 10.44 4.83 -5.72
N GLU A 50 9.59 5.59 -5.06
CA GLU A 50 9.11 5.30 -3.72
C GLU A 50 7.61 5.10 -3.77
N LEU A 51 7.14 3.94 -3.33
CA LEU A 51 5.74 3.58 -3.29
C LEU A 51 5.28 3.46 -1.85
N GLN A 52 4.11 3.99 -1.54
CA GLN A 52 3.51 3.91 -0.22
C GLN A 52 2.04 3.54 -0.34
N VAL A 53 1.57 2.73 0.59
CA VAL A 53 0.14 2.41 0.74
C VAL A 53 -0.25 2.72 2.17
N TRP A 54 -1.29 3.53 2.33
CA TRP A 54 -1.78 4.02 3.60
C TRP A 54 -3.22 3.60 3.85
N ASP A 55 -3.51 3.23 5.10
CA ASP A 55 -4.86 3.12 5.62
C ASP A 55 -5.08 4.29 6.58
N ARG A 56 -5.79 5.32 6.12
CA ARG A 56 -5.98 6.60 6.85
C ARG A 56 -4.62 7.21 7.21
N GLU A 57 -4.25 7.22 8.49
CA GLU A 57 -2.99 7.78 8.98
C GLU A 57 -1.91 6.72 9.21
N GLU A 58 -2.21 5.46 8.93
CA GLU A 58 -1.28 4.35 9.12
C GLU A 58 -0.61 3.94 7.80
N LEU A 59 0.73 3.96 7.80
CA LEU A 59 1.52 3.45 6.69
C LEU A 59 1.55 1.92 6.73
N LEU A 60 0.95 1.28 5.73
CA LEU A 60 0.90 -0.18 5.66
C LEU A 60 2.13 -0.77 4.98
N LYS A 61 2.62 -0.12 3.93
CA LYS A 61 3.77 -0.60 3.15
C LYS A 61 4.49 0.57 2.50
N ARG A 62 5.82 0.51 2.50
CA ARG A 62 6.69 1.44 1.79
C ARG A 62 7.78 0.65 1.09
N ALA A 63 8.06 1.00 -0.16
CA ALA A 63 9.14 0.38 -0.92
C ALA A 63 9.90 1.44 -1.71
N GLU A 64 11.23 1.34 -1.73
CA GLU A 64 12.09 2.13 -2.58
C GLU A 64 12.76 1.24 -3.61
N LEU A 65 12.72 1.65 -4.86
CA LEU A 65 13.30 0.92 -5.98
C LEU A 65 14.16 1.88 -6.79
N SER A 66 15.37 1.43 -7.15
CA SER A 66 16.30 2.21 -7.97
C SER A 66 16.60 1.45 -9.26
N PHE A 67 16.72 2.17 -10.35
CA PHE A 67 16.88 1.60 -11.69
C PHE A 67 18.02 2.28 -12.43
N THR A 68 18.87 1.50 -13.07
CA THR A 68 19.95 2.04 -13.93
C THR A 68 19.49 2.31 -15.34
N SER A 69 18.58 1.49 -15.85
CA SER A 69 18.09 1.53 -17.24
C SER A 69 16.62 1.88 -17.37
N GLY A 70 16.04 2.46 -16.31
CA GLY A 70 14.65 2.79 -16.27
C GLY A 70 13.77 1.64 -15.76
N LEU A 71 12.50 1.92 -15.60
CA LEU A 71 11.50 0.99 -15.09
C LEU A 71 10.98 0.10 -16.21
N VAL A 72 10.98 -1.20 -15.99
CA VAL A 72 10.43 -2.18 -16.92
C VAL A 72 9.06 -2.63 -16.41
N GLY A 73 8.01 -2.15 -17.07
CA GLY A 73 6.64 -2.51 -16.70
C GLY A 73 6.11 -1.74 -15.50
N GLU A 74 4.87 -2.01 -15.13
CA GLU A 74 4.20 -1.35 -14.02
C GLU A 74 4.71 -1.90 -12.68
N PRO A 75 5.12 -1.02 -11.74
CA PRO A 75 5.56 -1.47 -10.42
C PRO A 75 4.39 -1.99 -9.60
N SER A 76 4.66 -2.97 -8.75
CA SER A 76 3.65 -3.55 -7.88
C SER A 76 4.20 -3.80 -6.47
N LEU A 77 3.29 -3.81 -5.49
CA LEU A 77 3.57 -4.15 -4.11
C LEU A 77 2.60 -5.22 -3.62
N ALA A 78 3.12 -6.17 -2.84
CA ALA A 78 2.28 -7.05 -2.04
C ALA A 78 2.00 -6.37 -0.70
N VAL A 79 0.73 -6.13 -0.40
CA VAL A 79 0.30 -5.40 0.79
C VAL A 79 -0.88 -6.11 1.43
N PRO A 80 -0.88 -6.30 2.78
CA PRO A 80 -2.08 -6.76 3.46
C PRO A 80 -3.12 -5.64 3.51
N LEU A 81 -4.26 -5.84 2.85
CA LEU A 81 -5.32 -4.85 2.74
C LEU A 81 -6.66 -5.42 3.18
N ALA A 82 -7.35 -4.69 4.04
CA ALA A 82 -8.77 -4.88 4.29
C ALA A 82 -9.59 -4.08 3.27
N GLY A 83 -10.89 -4.35 3.16
CA GLY A 83 -11.79 -3.49 2.39
C GLY A 83 -11.90 -2.09 2.99
N GLY A 84 -12.34 -1.13 2.20
CA GLY A 84 -12.52 0.25 2.61
C GLY A 84 -11.51 1.21 1.98
N PRO A 85 -11.62 2.51 2.29
CA PRO A 85 -10.81 3.53 1.64
C PRO A 85 -9.34 3.46 2.08
N HIS A 86 -8.45 3.51 1.10
CA HIS A 86 -7.01 3.54 1.26
C HIS A 86 -6.42 4.63 0.36
N ARG A 87 -5.15 4.92 0.54
CA ARG A 87 -4.44 5.92 -0.25
C ARG A 87 -3.10 5.36 -0.72
N ALA A 88 -2.84 5.51 -2.01
CA ALA A 88 -1.56 5.16 -2.61
C ALA A 88 -0.79 6.44 -2.91
N ILE A 89 0.50 6.43 -2.61
CA ILE A 89 1.42 7.54 -2.89
C ILE A 89 2.60 6.99 -3.67
N ALA A 90 3.00 7.70 -4.72
CA ALA A 90 4.20 7.40 -5.48
C ALA A 90 5.04 8.66 -5.64
N ASN A 91 6.30 8.58 -5.26
CA ASN A 91 7.29 9.61 -5.54
C ASN A 91 8.25 9.08 -6.59
N VAL A 92 8.40 9.82 -7.70
CA VAL A 92 9.13 9.36 -8.87
C VAL A 92 10.27 10.32 -9.17
N TRP A 93 11.49 9.80 -9.21
CA TRP A 93 12.68 10.56 -9.62
C TRP A 93 12.97 10.25 -11.08
N LEU A 94 12.88 11.27 -11.92
CA LEU A 94 13.08 11.16 -13.36
C LEU A 94 14.47 11.66 -13.74
N ARG A 95 15.00 11.12 -14.85
CA ARG A 95 16.39 11.30 -15.27
C ARG A 95 16.84 12.75 -15.35
N ASP A 96 16.06 13.62 -15.93
CA ASP A 96 16.44 15.01 -16.17
C ASP A 96 15.76 16.00 -15.22
N GLU A 97 15.19 15.50 -14.13
CA GLU A 97 14.50 16.33 -13.14
C GLU A 97 15.22 16.31 -11.80
N PRO A 98 15.54 17.49 -11.22
CA PRO A 98 16.25 17.54 -9.94
C PRO A 98 15.37 17.20 -8.73
N THR A 99 14.06 17.30 -8.87
CA THR A 99 13.12 17.02 -7.78
C THR A 99 12.17 15.88 -8.16
N PRO A 100 11.74 15.06 -7.19
CA PRO A 100 10.77 14.00 -7.47
C PRO A 100 9.41 14.56 -7.80
N ARG A 101 8.66 13.82 -8.61
CA ARG A 101 7.23 14.07 -8.86
C ARG A 101 6.41 13.22 -7.91
N GLY A 102 5.49 13.85 -7.20
CA GLY A 102 4.57 13.17 -6.31
C GLY A 102 3.25 12.87 -7.00
N PHE A 103 2.74 11.65 -6.79
CA PHE A 103 1.43 11.22 -7.26
C PHE A 103 0.66 10.62 -6.09
N GLN A 104 -0.63 10.82 -6.09
CA GLN A 104 -1.50 10.32 -5.04
C GLN A 104 -2.83 9.87 -5.63
N GLN A 105 -3.37 8.79 -5.11
CA GLN A 105 -4.68 8.31 -5.51
C GLN A 105 -5.34 7.57 -4.35
N GLU A 106 -6.59 7.89 -4.09
CA GLU A 106 -7.42 7.12 -3.18
C GLU A 106 -8.00 5.91 -3.92
N PHE A 107 -8.14 4.80 -3.21
CA PHE A 107 -8.69 3.56 -3.76
C PHE A 107 -9.36 2.73 -2.67
N ASP A 108 -10.26 1.85 -3.11
CA ASP A 108 -10.87 0.84 -2.26
C ASP A 108 -10.55 -0.53 -2.87
N PRO A 109 -9.81 -1.40 -2.15
CA PRO A 109 -9.46 -2.71 -2.69
C PRO A 109 -10.67 -3.65 -2.82
N GLY A 110 -11.76 -3.40 -2.07
CA GLY A 110 -12.91 -4.29 -2.08
C GLY A 110 -12.51 -5.72 -1.74
N THR A 111 -12.86 -6.67 -2.61
CA THR A 111 -12.50 -8.09 -2.49
C THR A 111 -11.48 -8.54 -3.53
N ASN A 112 -10.91 -7.62 -4.30
CA ASN A 112 -9.99 -7.93 -5.39
C ASN A 112 -8.62 -8.36 -4.86
N GLU A 113 -8.04 -9.42 -5.45
CA GLU A 113 -6.68 -9.85 -5.13
C GLU A 113 -5.63 -8.96 -5.78
N THR A 114 -5.92 -8.43 -6.94
CA THR A 114 -5.06 -7.50 -7.68
C THR A 114 -5.82 -6.21 -7.90
N ILE A 115 -5.20 -5.10 -7.50
CA ILE A 115 -5.77 -3.76 -7.64
C ILE A 115 -4.84 -2.95 -8.52
N VAL A 116 -5.34 -2.42 -9.65
CA VAL A 116 -4.60 -1.52 -10.53
C VAL A 116 -5.03 -0.10 -10.23
N ILE A 117 -4.08 0.73 -9.83
CA ILE A 117 -4.33 2.12 -9.46
C ILE A 117 -3.70 3.03 -10.52
N GLU A 118 -4.54 3.85 -11.16
CA GLU A 118 -4.06 4.92 -12.03
C GLU A 118 -3.69 6.12 -11.17
N MET A 119 -2.38 6.35 -11.01
CA MET A 119 -1.86 7.43 -10.18
C MET A 119 -2.07 8.77 -10.88
N LYS A 120 -2.45 9.77 -10.08
CA LYS A 120 -2.72 11.12 -10.59
C LYS A 120 -1.93 12.14 -9.76
N LYS A 121 -1.71 13.33 -10.33
CA LYS A 121 -1.16 14.44 -9.58
C LYS A 121 -2.09 14.79 -8.41
N PRO A 122 -1.53 15.07 -7.23
CA PRO A 122 -2.33 15.46 -6.07
C PRO A 122 -3.06 16.76 -6.27
#